data_884afc3bb2a2807ace922fb9801cf49c
#
_entry.id   884afc3bb2a2807ace922fb9801cf49c
#
_cell.length_a   1.000
_cell.length_b   1.000
_cell.length_c   1.000
_cell.angle_alpha   90.00
_cell.angle_beta   90.00
_cell.angle_gamma   90.00
#
_symmetry.space_group_name_H-M   'P 1'
#
loop_
_entity.id
_entity.type
_entity.pdbx_description
1 polymer ?
#
loop_
_entity_poly.entity_id
_entity_poly.type
_entity_poly.pdbx_seq_one_letter_code
_entity_poly.pdbx_strand_id
1 'polypeptide(L)'
;MVLAGVLLSGGCSSGSLGSSQSISVRQTLAYSLLRNPRVGLANFHVSGRRDNATAVDNMRQAERGQRSRRSSYQRAPGGSAYLDNRVLWAMHYLTRSGWSFRVTELAGGSHSGKSRHYEGAAFDVDYINGIKVGWGNPHVKGFMRRCRQLGAREVRGPGIPGHRTHVHVEW
;
A
#
# COMPACT_ATOMS: atom_id res chain seq x y z
N MET A 1 28.53 -48.75 57.76
CA MET A 1 27.28 -48.34 57.12
C MET A 1 27.60 -47.04 56.38
N VAL A 2 27.73 -47.08 55.04
CA VAL A 2 28.07 -45.93 54.19
C VAL A 2 26.81 -45.59 53.41
N LEU A 3 26.27 -44.38 53.63
CA LEU A 3 25.15 -43.86 52.90
C LEU A 3 25.68 -43.12 51.70
N ALA A 4 25.35 -43.60 50.50
CA ALA A 4 25.65 -42.91 49.19
C ALA A 4 24.56 -41.89 48.88
N GLY A 5 24.93 -40.62 48.77
CA GLY A 5 24.06 -39.55 48.33
C GLY A 5 24.03 -39.50 46.82
N VAL A 6 22.81 -39.56 46.23
CA VAL A 6 22.58 -39.38 44.80
C VAL A 6 22.37 -37.91 44.54
N LEU A 7 23.26 -37.29 43.74
CA LEU A 7 23.11 -35.93 43.22
C LEU A 7 22.26 -35.98 41.92
N LEU A 8 21.05 -35.46 41.98
CA LEU A 8 20.21 -35.21 40.80
C LEU A 8 20.62 -33.87 40.19
N SER A 9 21.28 -33.92 39.05
CA SER A 9 21.57 -32.75 38.22
C SER A 9 20.33 -32.36 37.39
N GLY A 10 19.58 -31.38 37.88
CA GLY A 10 18.49 -30.76 37.12
C GLY A 10 19.05 -29.87 35.99
N GLY A 11 18.96 -30.35 34.75
CA GLY A 11 19.26 -29.57 33.59
C GLY A 11 18.16 -28.52 33.34
N CYS A 12 18.44 -27.25 33.57
CA CYS A 12 17.60 -26.15 33.11
C CYS A 12 17.70 -26.03 31.58
N SER A 13 16.70 -26.51 30.87
CA SER A 13 16.52 -26.20 29.47
C SER A 13 16.11 -24.73 29.36
N SER A 14 17.03 -23.87 28.94
CA SER A 14 16.75 -22.49 28.55
C SER A 14 15.95 -22.51 27.24
N GLY A 15 14.62 -22.47 27.34
CA GLY A 15 13.73 -22.27 26.22
C GLY A 15 14.02 -20.89 25.60
N SER A 16 14.54 -20.89 24.39
CA SER A 16 14.66 -19.68 23.57
C SER A 16 13.27 -19.08 23.40
N LEU A 17 13.00 -17.95 24.07
CA LEU A 17 11.84 -17.14 23.82
C LEU A 17 12.03 -16.56 22.40
N GLY A 18 11.27 -17.09 21.45
CA GLY A 18 11.24 -16.60 20.08
C GLY A 18 10.99 -15.09 20.09
N SER A 19 11.87 -14.32 19.47
CA SER A 19 11.73 -12.88 19.34
C SER A 19 10.40 -12.57 18.67
N SER A 20 9.45 -12.00 19.41
CA SER A 20 8.22 -11.48 18.84
C SER A 20 8.58 -10.33 17.91
N GLN A 21 8.52 -10.58 16.60
CA GLN A 21 8.74 -9.50 15.64
C GLN A 21 7.65 -8.43 15.83
N SER A 22 8.07 -7.22 16.17
CA SER A 22 7.14 -6.09 16.29
C SER A 22 6.49 -5.79 14.95
N ILE A 23 5.16 -5.73 14.92
CA ILE A 23 4.39 -5.37 13.72
C ILE A 23 4.69 -3.91 13.38
N SER A 24 5.14 -3.65 12.15
CA SER A 24 5.47 -2.30 11.70
C SER A 24 4.19 -1.47 11.43
N VAL A 25 4.33 -0.14 11.50
CA VAL A 25 3.25 0.81 11.12
C VAL A 25 2.71 0.51 9.72
N ARG A 26 3.60 0.19 8.76
CA ARG A 26 3.21 -0.19 7.40
C ARG A 26 2.30 -1.40 7.37
N GLN A 27 2.63 -2.45 8.11
CA GLN A 27 1.83 -3.68 8.17
C GLN A 27 0.46 -3.40 8.79
N THR A 28 0.39 -2.64 9.88
CA THR A 28 -0.86 -2.25 10.53
C THR A 28 -1.77 -1.44 9.60
N LEU A 29 -1.22 -0.47 8.88
CA LEU A 29 -1.98 0.35 7.94
C LEU A 29 -2.46 -0.49 6.74
N ALA A 30 -1.60 -1.32 6.16
CA ALA A 30 -1.97 -2.20 5.06
C ALA A 30 -3.07 -3.20 5.49
N TYR A 31 -2.96 -3.78 6.67
CA TYR A 31 -3.99 -4.64 7.27
C TYR A 31 -5.34 -3.91 7.37
N SER A 32 -5.35 -2.68 7.90
CA SER A 32 -6.56 -1.87 8.04
C SER A 32 -7.17 -1.51 6.69
N LEU A 33 -6.36 -1.11 5.71
CA LEU A 33 -6.82 -0.71 4.39
C LEU A 33 -7.38 -1.88 3.57
N LEU A 34 -6.78 -3.07 3.66
CA LEU A 34 -7.27 -4.29 3.00
C LEU A 34 -8.68 -4.69 3.45
N ARG A 35 -9.04 -4.35 4.68
CA ARG A 35 -10.34 -4.72 5.30
C ARG A 35 -11.33 -3.57 5.33
N ASN A 36 -10.93 -2.39 4.84
CA ASN A 36 -11.79 -1.21 4.86
C ASN A 36 -12.75 -1.24 3.65
N PRO A 37 -14.08 -1.30 3.86
CA PRO A 37 -15.05 -1.36 2.76
C PRO A 37 -15.08 -0.09 1.89
N ARG A 38 -14.44 1.00 2.34
CA ARG A 38 -14.31 2.24 1.57
C ARG A 38 -13.13 2.22 0.59
N VAL A 39 -12.25 1.19 0.65
CA VAL A 39 -11.07 1.06 -0.20
C VAL A 39 -11.23 -0.13 -1.13
N GLY A 40 -11.47 0.14 -2.41
CA GLY A 40 -11.31 -0.85 -3.46
C GLY A 40 -9.82 -0.93 -3.87
N LEU A 41 -9.33 -2.13 -4.13
CA LEU A 41 -8.00 -2.37 -4.66
C LEU A 41 -8.12 -3.18 -5.95
N ALA A 42 -7.62 -2.65 -7.06
CA ALA A 42 -7.65 -3.33 -8.35
C ALA A 42 -6.74 -4.58 -8.34
N ASN A 43 -7.22 -5.66 -8.97
CA ASN A 43 -6.47 -6.90 -9.16
C ASN A 43 -5.95 -7.07 -10.59
N PHE A 44 -5.95 -5.97 -11.36
CA PHE A 44 -5.39 -5.86 -12.71
C PHE A 44 -4.90 -4.42 -12.91
N HIS A 45 -3.96 -4.22 -13.80
CA HIS A 45 -3.45 -2.90 -14.18
C HIS A 45 -4.41 -2.19 -15.14
N VAL A 46 -4.33 -0.86 -15.20
CA VAL A 46 -5.13 -0.04 -16.14
C VAL A 46 -4.93 -0.49 -17.61
N SER A 47 -3.77 -1.06 -17.93
CA SER A 47 -3.48 -1.67 -19.23
C SER A 47 -4.24 -2.97 -19.52
N GLY A 48 -5.03 -3.49 -18.60
CA GLY A 48 -5.67 -4.81 -18.66
C GLY A 48 -4.73 -5.97 -18.28
N ARG A 49 -3.44 -5.71 -18.10
CA ARG A 49 -2.49 -6.74 -17.67
C ARG A 49 -2.68 -7.12 -16.22
N ARG A 50 -2.28 -8.36 -15.90
CA ARG A 50 -2.21 -8.87 -14.55
C ARG A 50 -0.85 -9.50 -14.32
N ASP A 51 -0.23 -9.11 -13.21
CA ASP A 51 0.97 -9.73 -12.66
C ASP A 51 0.84 -9.78 -11.13
N ASN A 52 1.92 -10.04 -10.42
CA ASN A 52 1.93 -10.07 -8.96
C ASN A 52 2.32 -8.70 -8.32
N ALA A 53 2.12 -7.61 -9.06
CA ALA A 53 2.37 -6.23 -8.66
C ALA A 53 1.10 -5.36 -8.73
N THR A 54 -0.10 -5.95 -8.81
CA THR A 54 -1.37 -5.21 -8.78
C THR A 54 -1.56 -4.47 -7.46
N ALA A 55 -2.49 -3.51 -7.39
CA ALA A 55 -2.73 -2.74 -6.18
C ALA A 55 -3.07 -3.65 -4.98
N VAL A 56 -3.88 -4.70 -5.19
CA VAL A 56 -4.21 -5.66 -4.14
C VAL A 56 -2.99 -6.50 -3.72
N ASP A 57 -2.14 -6.91 -4.68
CA ASP A 57 -0.94 -7.70 -4.37
C ASP A 57 0.06 -6.86 -3.59
N ASN A 58 0.29 -5.61 -4.01
CA ASN A 58 1.16 -4.67 -3.30
C ASN A 58 0.71 -4.45 -1.86
N MET A 59 -0.60 -4.28 -1.63
CA MET A 59 -1.14 -4.09 -0.28
C MET A 59 -0.99 -5.36 0.58
N ARG A 60 -1.21 -6.55 0.01
CA ARG A 60 -1.00 -7.84 0.70
C ARG A 60 0.46 -8.08 1.03
N GLN A 61 1.39 -7.70 0.14
CA GLN A 61 2.82 -7.77 0.40
C GLN A 61 3.21 -6.83 1.56
N ALA A 62 2.68 -5.61 1.57
CA ALA A 62 2.91 -4.65 2.66
C ALA A 62 2.35 -5.15 4.02
N GLU A 63 1.16 -5.75 4.03
CA GLU A 63 0.56 -6.39 5.22
C GLU A 63 1.47 -7.47 5.82
N ARG A 64 2.15 -8.24 4.95
CA ARG A 64 3.10 -9.29 5.37
C ARG A 64 4.49 -8.75 5.75
N GLY A 65 4.69 -7.42 5.73
CA GLY A 65 5.99 -6.80 5.98
C GLY A 65 6.97 -6.91 4.82
N GLN A 66 6.51 -7.38 3.67
CA GLN A 66 7.33 -7.56 2.47
C GLN A 66 7.45 -6.26 1.68
N ARG A 67 8.47 -6.19 0.83
CA ARG A 67 8.55 -5.16 -0.22
C ARG A 67 7.49 -5.44 -1.28
N SER A 68 6.77 -4.43 -1.69
CA SER A 68 5.77 -4.49 -2.76
C SER A 68 6.46 -4.58 -4.12
N ARG A 69 6.03 -5.53 -4.94
CA ARG A 69 6.65 -5.77 -6.27
C ARG A 69 6.31 -4.64 -7.22
N ARG A 70 7.25 -4.35 -8.11
CA ARG A 70 7.04 -3.53 -9.30
C ARG A 70 6.75 -4.45 -10.47
N SER A 71 5.95 -3.98 -11.42
CA SER A 71 5.83 -4.64 -12.72
C SER A 71 7.16 -4.64 -13.48
N SER A 72 7.31 -5.54 -14.44
CA SER A 72 8.51 -5.68 -15.27
C SER A 72 8.21 -5.60 -16.78
N TYR A 73 7.13 -4.94 -17.15
CA TYR A 73 6.74 -4.76 -18.54
C TYR A 73 6.81 -3.30 -18.99
N GLN A 74 6.99 -3.08 -20.29
CA GLN A 74 7.14 -1.75 -20.91
C GLN A 74 8.23 -0.90 -20.21
N ARG A 75 7.86 0.18 -19.52
CA ARG A 75 8.78 1.09 -18.82
C ARG A 75 8.99 0.73 -17.36
N ALA A 76 8.27 -0.27 -16.85
CA ALA A 76 8.38 -0.67 -15.46
C ALA A 76 9.72 -1.37 -15.19
N PRO A 77 10.46 -0.97 -14.14
CA PRO A 77 11.85 -1.40 -13.91
C PRO A 77 11.98 -2.78 -13.26
N GLY A 78 10.86 -3.41 -12.87
CA GLY A 78 10.92 -4.62 -12.05
C GLY A 78 11.42 -4.37 -10.62
N GLY A 79 11.76 -5.44 -9.92
CA GLY A 79 12.22 -5.37 -8.53
C GLY A 79 11.08 -5.05 -7.55
N SER A 80 11.37 -4.34 -6.46
CA SER A 80 10.41 -4.05 -5.41
C SER A 80 10.76 -2.78 -4.60
N ALA A 81 9.75 -2.20 -3.93
CA ALA A 81 9.93 -1.08 -3.00
C ALA A 81 9.03 -1.28 -1.77
N TYR A 82 9.37 -0.70 -0.63
CA TYR A 82 8.41 -0.59 0.44
C TYR A 82 7.39 0.52 0.12
N LEU A 83 6.11 0.27 0.37
CA LEU A 83 5.12 1.34 0.32
C LEU A 83 5.43 2.38 1.41
N ASP A 84 5.44 3.65 1.02
CA ASP A 84 5.71 4.75 1.93
C ASP A 84 4.58 4.86 2.97
N ASN A 85 4.94 5.00 4.24
CA ASN A 85 3.97 5.15 5.32
C ASN A 85 3.06 6.36 5.10
N ARG A 86 3.56 7.44 4.49
CA ARG A 86 2.75 8.65 4.18
C ARG A 86 1.61 8.34 3.23
N VAL A 87 1.86 7.51 2.21
CA VAL A 87 0.83 7.02 1.27
C VAL A 87 -0.26 6.25 2.01
N LEU A 88 0.13 5.27 2.82
CA LEU A 88 -0.82 4.44 3.57
C LEU A 88 -1.59 5.25 4.63
N TRP A 89 -0.92 6.17 5.33
CA TRP A 89 -1.56 7.09 6.27
C TRP A 89 -2.57 8.00 5.57
N ALA A 90 -2.22 8.57 4.42
CA ALA A 90 -3.13 9.42 3.66
C ALA A 90 -4.38 8.64 3.21
N MET A 91 -4.22 7.42 2.69
CA MET A 91 -5.35 6.55 2.35
C MET A 91 -6.23 6.27 3.57
N HIS A 92 -5.62 5.96 4.73
CA HIS A 92 -6.36 5.74 5.98
C HIS A 92 -7.13 6.99 6.41
N TYR A 93 -6.51 8.18 6.41
CA TYR A 93 -7.19 9.43 6.76
C TYR A 93 -8.28 9.83 5.76
N LEU A 94 -8.11 9.53 4.49
CA LEU A 94 -9.17 9.73 3.49
C LEU A 94 -10.43 8.93 3.87
N THR A 95 -10.28 7.64 4.22
CA THR A 95 -11.44 6.84 4.66
C THR A 95 -12.07 7.36 5.95
N ARG A 96 -11.27 7.81 6.91
CA ARG A 96 -11.73 8.43 8.15
C ARG A 96 -12.47 9.75 7.90
N SER A 97 -12.15 10.45 6.84
CA SER A 97 -12.82 11.68 6.39
C SER A 97 -14.06 11.41 5.50
N GLY A 98 -14.51 10.15 5.41
CA GLY A 98 -15.74 9.78 4.71
C GLY A 98 -15.54 9.45 3.22
N TRP A 99 -14.32 9.53 2.67
CA TRP A 99 -14.08 9.17 1.28
C TRP A 99 -14.11 7.65 1.07
N SER A 100 -14.72 7.21 -0.03
CA SER A 100 -14.50 5.89 -0.59
C SER A 100 -13.84 6.02 -1.96
N PHE A 101 -12.91 5.09 -2.27
CA PHE A 101 -12.14 5.18 -3.52
C PHE A 101 -11.60 3.81 -3.93
N ARG A 102 -11.34 3.64 -5.24
CA ARG A 102 -10.65 2.47 -5.76
C ARG A 102 -9.25 2.83 -6.22
N VAL A 103 -8.25 2.17 -5.64
CA VAL A 103 -6.83 2.29 -6.02
C VAL A 103 -6.55 1.34 -7.17
N THR A 104 -5.98 1.85 -8.24
CA THR A 104 -5.59 1.06 -9.42
C THR A 104 -4.13 0.69 -9.42
N GLU A 105 -3.26 1.58 -8.95
CA GLU A 105 -1.80 1.36 -8.92
C GLU A 105 -1.19 1.86 -7.60
N LEU A 106 -0.19 1.13 -7.11
CA LEU A 106 0.68 1.49 -5.99
C LEU A 106 2.15 1.49 -6.47
N ALA A 107 2.87 0.36 -6.32
CA ALA A 107 4.25 0.23 -6.82
C ALA A 107 4.31 -0.42 -8.21
N GLY A 108 3.21 -1.03 -8.67
CA GLY A 108 3.11 -1.71 -9.97
C GLY A 108 2.72 -0.79 -11.13
N GLY A 109 2.36 -1.42 -12.24
CA GLY A 109 2.00 -0.72 -13.48
C GLY A 109 3.20 -0.21 -14.27
N SER A 110 2.93 0.34 -15.47
CA SER A 110 3.96 0.94 -16.31
C SER A 110 3.77 2.47 -16.35
N HIS A 111 4.68 3.17 -15.71
CA HIS A 111 4.72 4.63 -15.60
C HIS A 111 5.97 5.21 -16.28
N SER A 112 6.19 6.52 -16.18
CA SER A 112 7.46 7.14 -16.59
C SER A 112 8.63 6.61 -15.74
N GLY A 113 9.85 6.59 -16.30
CA GLY A 113 11.02 5.98 -15.62
C GLY A 113 11.38 6.60 -14.25
N LYS A 114 10.94 7.83 -13.99
CA LYS A 114 11.15 8.54 -12.71
C LYS A 114 9.89 8.59 -11.84
N SER A 115 8.93 7.70 -12.08
CA SER A 115 7.66 7.70 -11.35
C SER A 115 7.83 7.34 -9.88
N ARG A 116 7.17 8.08 -9.01
CA ARG A 116 7.13 7.81 -7.55
C ARG A 116 6.40 6.51 -7.20
N HIS A 117 5.61 5.94 -8.12
CA HIS A 117 5.09 4.58 -7.97
C HIS A 117 6.22 3.58 -7.72
N TYR A 118 7.31 3.68 -8.47
CA TYR A 118 8.46 2.77 -8.32
C TYR A 118 9.22 2.93 -6.99
N GLU A 119 8.98 4.01 -6.27
CA GLU A 119 9.48 4.22 -4.91
C GLU A 119 8.47 3.78 -3.84
N GLY A 120 7.26 3.36 -4.25
CA GLY A 120 6.15 3.09 -3.34
C GLY A 120 5.54 4.35 -2.74
N ALA A 121 5.83 5.51 -3.31
CA ALA A 121 5.47 6.83 -2.78
C ALA A 121 4.32 7.50 -3.56
N ALA A 122 3.51 6.73 -4.28
CA ALA A 122 2.35 7.22 -5.03
C ALA A 122 1.21 6.21 -5.03
N PHE A 123 -0.01 6.70 -5.33
CA PHE A 123 -1.15 5.86 -5.69
C PHE A 123 -2.02 6.53 -6.75
N ASP A 124 -2.67 5.71 -7.58
CA ASP A 124 -3.66 6.14 -8.56
C ASP A 124 -5.05 5.69 -8.16
N VAL A 125 -6.06 6.53 -8.40
CA VAL A 125 -7.47 6.29 -8.06
C VAL A 125 -8.35 6.55 -9.27
N ASP A 126 -9.21 5.59 -9.64
CA ASP A 126 -10.13 5.70 -10.77
C ASP A 126 -11.62 5.77 -10.41
N TYR A 127 -11.99 5.52 -9.15
CA TYR A 127 -13.34 5.75 -8.60
C TYR A 127 -13.24 6.50 -7.29
N ILE A 128 -14.11 7.49 -7.09
CA ILE A 128 -14.26 8.27 -5.87
C ILE A 128 -15.75 8.35 -5.53
N ASN A 129 -16.12 7.92 -4.32
CA ASN A 129 -17.50 7.86 -3.81
C ASN A 129 -18.44 7.14 -4.78
N GLY A 130 -18.00 6.00 -5.34
CA GLY A 130 -18.78 5.17 -6.25
C GLY A 130 -18.85 5.68 -7.69
N ILE A 131 -18.31 6.87 -8.00
CA ILE A 131 -18.36 7.48 -9.33
C ILE A 131 -16.98 7.41 -9.97
N LYS A 132 -16.92 7.01 -11.25
CA LYS A 132 -15.68 6.96 -12.02
C LYS A 132 -15.04 8.36 -12.12
N VAL A 133 -13.73 8.41 -11.97
CA VAL A 133 -12.97 9.67 -12.12
C VAL A 133 -13.06 10.18 -13.56
N GLY A 134 -13.42 11.46 -13.68
CA GLY A 134 -13.61 12.16 -14.93
C GLY A 134 -14.21 13.53 -14.67
N TRP A 135 -14.47 14.28 -15.72
CA TRP A 135 -15.05 15.64 -15.64
C TRP A 135 -16.41 15.68 -14.95
N GLY A 136 -17.20 14.60 -15.09
CA GLY A 136 -18.55 14.52 -14.53
C GLY A 136 -18.59 14.08 -13.05
N ASN A 137 -17.47 13.70 -12.43
CA ASN A 137 -17.46 13.32 -11.02
C ASN A 137 -17.30 14.58 -10.13
N PRO A 138 -18.34 14.97 -9.37
CA PRO A 138 -18.31 16.18 -8.55
C PRO A 138 -17.34 16.10 -7.37
N HIS A 139 -16.92 14.88 -7.00
CA HIS A 139 -16.08 14.64 -5.83
C HIS A 139 -14.57 14.81 -6.12
N VAL A 140 -14.14 14.79 -7.39
CA VAL A 140 -12.72 14.81 -7.77
C VAL A 140 -11.97 16.00 -7.19
N LYS A 141 -12.51 17.22 -7.36
CA LYS A 141 -11.85 18.44 -6.85
C LYS A 141 -11.68 18.43 -5.33
N GLY A 142 -12.71 17.96 -4.60
CA GLY A 142 -12.68 17.82 -3.14
C GLY A 142 -11.64 16.79 -2.69
N PHE A 143 -11.63 15.63 -3.33
CA PHE A 143 -10.66 14.56 -3.06
C PHE A 143 -9.21 15.03 -3.28
N MET A 144 -8.92 15.64 -4.43
CA MET A 144 -7.60 16.18 -4.76
C MET A 144 -7.13 17.24 -3.75
N ARG A 145 -8.04 18.15 -3.33
CA ARG A 145 -7.75 19.14 -2.28
C ARG A 145 -7.41 18.44 -0.96
N ARG A 146 -8.17 17.42 -0.59
CA ARG A 146 -7.90 16.66 0.65
C ARG A 146 -6.55 15.95 0.60
N CYS A 147 -6.16 15.36 -0.51
CA CYS A 147 -4.84 14.77 -0.67
C CYS A 147 -3.72 15.80 -0.44
N ARG A 148 -3.84 17.02 -0.99
CA ARG A 148 -2.86 18.10 -0.76
C ARG A 148 -2.80 18.50 0.72
N GLN A 149 -3.93 18.60 1.40
CA GLN A 149 -3.98 18.89 2.85
C GLN A 149 -3.31 17.79 3.69
N LEU A 150 -3.27 16.55 3.21
CA LEU A 150 -2.56 15.43 3.83
C LEU A 150 -1.07 15.39 3.47
N GLY A 151 -0.55 16.41 2.81
CA GLY A 151 0.87 16.57 2.52
C GLY A 151 1.34 15.94 1.21
N ALA A 152 0.41 15.60 0.30
CA ALA A 152 0.82 15.16 -1.04
C ALA A 152 1.63 16.25 -1.75
N ARG A 153 2.80 15.87 -2.27
CA ARG A 153 3.70 16.75 -3.04
C ARG A 153 3.07 17.11 -4.38
N GLU A 154 2.47 16.13 -5.03
CA GLU A 154 1.79 16.33 -6.30
C GLU A 154 0.45 15.59 -6.33
N VAL A 155 -0.55 16.25 -6.92
CA VAL A 155 -1.88 15.69 -7.15
C VAL A 155 -2.35 16.11 -8.54
N ARG A 156 -2.43 15.14 -9.46
CA ARG A 156 -2.89 15.31 -10.84
C ARG A 156 -4.24 14.61 -11.02
N GLY A 157 -5.08 15.14 -11.89
CA GLY A 157 -6.40 14.56 -12.20
C GLY A 157 -6.97 15.12 -13.49
N PRO A 158 -8.29 14.96 -13.73
CA PRO A 158 -8.96 15.49 -14.91
C PRO A 158 -8.65 16.98 -15.13
N GLY A 159 -8.17 17.29 -16.34
CA GLY A 159 -7.63 18.61 -16.71
C GLY A 159 -6.12 18.59 -16.96
N ILE A 160 -5.41 17.59 -16.47
CA ILE A 160 -3.98 17.38 -16.74
C ILE A 160 -3.82 16.30 -17.82
N PRO A 161 -3.02 16.51 -18.86
CA PRO A 161 -2.73 15.49 -19.87
C PRO A 161 -2.29 14.16 -19.22
N GLY A 162 -2.82 13.06 -19.74
CA GLY A 162 -2.55 11.72 -19.17
C GLY A 162 -3.37 11.33 -17.94
N HIS A 163 -4.09 12.28 -17.27
CA HIS A 163 -4.83 12.03 -16.01
C HIS A 163 -6.35 12.23 -16.15
N ARG A 164 -6.90 12.01 -17.35
CA ARG A 164 -8.34 12.27 -17.62
C ARG A 164 -9.29 11.34 -16.86
N THR A 165 -8.85 10.13 -16.52
CA THR A 165 -9.67 9.04 -15.97
C THR A 165 -9.21 8.54 -14.61
N HIS A 166 -8.22 9.17 -14.02
CA HIS A 166 -7.71 8.83 -12.69
C HIS A 166 -7.16 10.08 -11.98
N VAL A 167 -7.04 9.98 -10.67
CA VAL A 167 -6.28 10.93 -9.85
C VAL A 167 -4.99 10.24 -9.43
N HIS A 168 -3.86 10.84 -9.80
CA HIS A 168 -2.53 10.49 -9.33
C HIS A 168 -2.17 11.32 -8.12
N VAL A 169 -1.63 10.70 -7.08
CA VAL A 169 -1.22 11.34 -5.82
C VAL A 169 0.15 10.83 -5.42
N GLU A 170 1.11 11.72 -5.13
CA GLU A 170 2.48 11.35 -4.72
C GLU A 170 3.04 12.18 -3.58
N TRP A 171 4.01 11.59 -2.84
CA TRP A 171 4.76 12.18 -1.72
C TRP A 171 6.26 12.26 -1.96
#